data_7b324f54345d27c6cc86327673b43d7d
#
_entry.id   7b324f54345d27c6cc86327673b43d7d
#
_cell.length_a   1.000
_cell.length_b   1.000
_cell.length_c   1.000
_cell.angle_alpha   90.00
_cell.angle_beta   90.00
_cell.angle_gamma   90.00
#
_symmetry.space_group_name_H-M   'P 1'
#
loop_
_entity.id
_entity.type
_entity.pdbx_description
1 polymer ?
#
loop_
_entity_poly.entity_id
_entity_poly.type
_entity_poly.pdbx_seq_one_letter_code
_entity_poly.pdbx_strand_id
1 'polypeptide(L)'
;HVTDRRQRQMCIRDRTIQSSISRDLRVDESVSHDGVCLTVTHNSDTSHKTTLVPETIKKSRFSDLEIGSEINIERSLKISDRLDGHIVQGHVDDVAVCKEVIDNGNNWLFTFETNNYLKYVVEKGSITINGVSLTCFDVKDNLFSVAIIPHTYSKTNFRNILKNQKVNIEYDILGKYLERLNKNQT
;
A
#
# COMPACT_ATOMS: atom_id res chain seq x y z
N HIS A 1 7.11 32.88 -22.04
CA HIS A 1 7.89 31.69 -21.74
C HIS A 1 7.04 30.45 -22.01
N VAL A 2 7.23 29.82 -23.15
CA VAL A 2 6.72 28.47 -23.43
C VAL A 2 7.67 27.51 -22.74
N THR A 3 7.34 27.08 -21.53
CA THR A 3 8.05 26.00 -20.86
C THR A 3 7.73 24.69 -21.58
N ASP A 4 8.75 24.07 -22.14
CA ASP A 4 8.66 22.81 -22.87
C ASP A 4 8.07 21.71 -21.98
N ARG A 5 6.79 21.41 -22.19
CA ARG A 5 6.07 20.33 -21.50
C ARG A 5 6.59 18.93 -21.87
N ARG A 6 7.42 18.80 -22.92
CA ARG A 6 7.91 17.48 -23.40
C ARG A 6 8.94 16.86 -22.48
N GLN A 7 9.76 17.63 -21.77
CA GLN A 7 10.73 17.07 -20.81
C GLN A 7 10.07 16.53 -19.53
N ARG A 8 8.87 16.98 -19.16
CA ARG A 8 8.12 16.43 -18.02
C ARG A 8 7.43 15.11 -18.33
N GLN A 9 7.16 14.77 -19.58
CA GLN A 9 6.50 13.51 -19.96
C GLN A 9 7.40 12.28 -19.82
N MET A 10 8.72 12.40 -19.82
CA MET A 10 9.65 11.26 -19.70
C MET A 10 9.69 10.61 -18.29
N CYS A 11 9.17 11.28 -17.26
CA CYS A 11 9.21 10.81 -15.87
C CYS A 11 7.85 10.37 -15.31
N ILE A 12 6.78 10.48 -16.07
CA ILE A 12 5.41 10.16 -15.65
C ILE A 12 4.98 8.88 -16.34
N ARG A 13 4.46 7.91 -15.55
CA ARG A 13 3.91 6.66 -16.07
C ARG A 13 2.42 6.58 -15.82
N ASP A 14 1.62 6.58 -16.87
CA ASP A 14 0.20 6.32 -16.78
C ASP A 14 -0.05 4.82 -16.54
N ARG A 15 -1.05 4.54 -15.71
CA ARG A 15 -1.56 3.20 -15.44
C ARG A 15 -3.04 3.16 -15.77
N THR A 16 -3.43 2.11 -16.49
CA THR A 16 -4.84 1.78 -16.68
C THR A 16 -5.17 0.59 -15.81
N ILE A 17 -6.16 0.73 -14.95
CA ILE A 17 -6.59 -0.28 -13.99
C ILE A 17 -7.99 -0.74 -14.37
N GLN A 18 -8.18 -2.04 -14.58
CA GLN A 18 -9.50 -2.65 -14.77
C GLN A 18 -10.09 -2.99 -13.41
N SER A 19 -11.27 -2.47 -13.13
CA SER A 19 -11.94 -2.75 -11.86
C SER A 19 -13.44 -2.47 -11.95
N SER A 20 -14.23 -3.27 -11.24
CA SER A 20 -15.68 -3.07 -11.12
C SER A 20 -16.07 -1.77 -10.41
N ILE A 21 -15.20 -1.23 -9.54
CA ILE A 21 -15.47 0.04 -8.86
C ILE A 21 -15.23 1.26 -9.77
N SER A 22 -14.59 1.09 -10.94
CA SER A 22 -14.25 2.20 -11.84
C SER A 22 -15.47 3.02 -12.26
N ARG A 23 -16.63 2.38 -12.45
CA ARG A 23 -17.90 3.07 -12.79
C ARG A 23 -18.35 4.10 -11.74
N ASP A 24 -17.99 3.89 -10.48
CA ASP A 24 -18.40 4.72 -9.35
C ASP A 24 -17.37 5.80 -9.00
N LEU A 25 -16.20 5.77 -9.65
CA LEU A 25 -15.14 6.75 -9.43
C LEU A 25 -15.40 8.02 -10.24
N ARG A 26 -14.85 9.14 -9.76
CA ARG A 26 -14.86 10.42 -10.47
C ARG A 26 -13.44 10.83 -10.79
N VAL A 27 -13.27 11.59 -11.85
CA VAL A 27 -12.01 12.28 -12.12
C VAL A 27 -11.69 13.20 -10.93
N ASP A 28 -10.43 13.29 -10.57
CA ASP A 28 -9.89 14.00 -9.39
C ASP A 28 -10.18 13.33 -8.04
N GLU A 29 -10.86 12.17 -8.01
CA GLU A 29 -11.00 11.36 -6.79
C GLU A 29 -9.68 10.66 -6.45
N SER A 30 -9.35 10.58 -5.15
CA SER A 30 -8.23 9.78 -4.66
C SER A 30 -8.67 8.34 -4.40
N VAL A 31 -7.87 7.40 -4.89
CA VAL A 31 -8.11 5.95 -4.72
C VAL A 31 -6.79 5.30 -4.30
N SER A 32 -6.86 4.39 -3.34
CA SER A 32 -5.72 3.57 -2.92
C SER A 32 -5.50 2.42 -3.90
N HIS A 33 -4.26 2.27 -4.36
CA HIS A 33 -3.81 1.19 -5.25
C HIS A 33 -2.63 0.47 -4.57
N ASP A 34 -2.85 -0.72 -4.05
CA ASP A 34 -1.87 -1.40 -3.18
C ASP A 34 -1.32 -0.49 -2.07
N GLY A 35 -2.20 0.31 -1.44
CA GLY A 35 -1.82 1.26 -0.41
C GLY A 35 -1.16 2.54 -0.92
N VAL A 36 -1.11 2.78 -2.23
CA VAL A 36 -0.65 4.05 -2.80
C VAL A 36 -1.85 4.91 -3.19
N CYS A 37 -1.98 6.07 -2.58
CA CYS A 37 -2.99 7.07 -2.90
C CYS A 37 -2.67 7.70 -4.27
N LEU A 38 -3.55 7.48 -5.24
CA LEU A 38 -3.41 8.02 -6.59
C LEU A 38 -4.68 8.74 -7.01
N THR A 39 -4.52 9.83 -7.77
CA THR A 39 -5.64 10.58 -8.32
C THR A 39 -6.12 9.97 -9.63
N VAL A 40 -7.43 9.78 -9.75
CA VAL A 40 -8.07 9.32 -10.98
C VAL A 40 -8.01 10.43 -12.03
N THR A 41 -7.41 10.17 -13.19
CA THR A 41 -7.31 11.12 -14.29
C THR A 41 -8.36 10.90 -15.37
N HIS A 42 -8.83 9.65 -15.53
CA HIS A 42 -9.92 9.26 -16.43
C HIS A 42 -10.63 8.04 -15.84
N ASN A 43 -11.91 7.90 -16.13
CA ASN A 43 -12.67 6.69 -15.78
C ASN A 43 -13.64 6.28 -16.88
N SER A 44 -14.01 5.01 -16.85
CA SER A 44 -15.05 4.38 -17.66
C SER A 44 -15.79 3.36 -16.81
N ASP A 45 -16.78 2.68 -17.37
CA ASP A 45 -17.55 1.65 -16.65
C ASP A 45 -16.70 0.49 -16.14
N THR A 46 -15.58 0.18 -16.79
CA THR A 46 -14.76 -0.99 -16.51
C THR A 46 -13.33 -0.69 -16.12
N SER A 47 -12.87 0.55 -16.28
CA SER A 47 -11.48 0.93 -16.02
C SER A 47 -11.33 2.38 -15.60
N HIS A 48 -10.24 2.68 -14.90
CA HIS A 48 -9.82 4.05 -14.64
C HIS A 48 -8.32 4.21 -14.90
N LYS A 49 -7.88 5.46 -15.07
CA LYS A 49 -6.47 5.79 -15.25
C LYS A 49 -5.97 6.64 -14.09
N THR A 50 -4.72 6.39 -13.73
CA THR A 50 -3.95 7.17 -12.75
C THR A 50 -2.58 7.47 -13.31
N THR A 51 -1.92 8.49 -12.77
CA THR A 51 -0.59 8.90 -13.17
C THR A 51 0.38 8.77 -12.01
N LEU A 52 1.46 8.01 -12.22
CA LEU A 52 2.52 7.78 -11.23
C LEU A 52 3.65 8.78 -11.42
N VAL A 53 4.00 9.50 -10.36
CA VAL A 53 5.21 10.32 -10.35
C VAL A 53 6.45 9.45 -10.05
N PRO A 54 7.67 9.88 -10.46
CA PRO A 54 8.89 9.08 -10.28
C PRO A 54 9.16 8.66 -8.83
N GLU A 55 8.85 9.54 -7.88
CA GLU A 55 8.99 9.27 -6.44
C GLU A 55 8.14 8.08 -6.01
N THR A 56 6.88 8.03 -6.43
CA THR A 56 5.96 6.92 -6.15
C THR A 56 6.48 5.60 -6.70
N ILE A 57 6.99 5.61 -7.94
CA ILE A 57 7.56 4.40 -8.57
C ILE A 57 8.78 3.92 -7.78
N LYS A 58 9.63 4.83 -7.34
CA LYS A 58 10.87 4.52 -6.61
C LYS A 58 10.59 3.96 -5.21
N LYS A 59 9.56 4.49 -4.52
CA LYS A 59 9.22 4.14 -3.13
C LYS A 59 8.20 3.04 -2.97
N SER A 60 7.69 2.48 -4.05
CA SER A 60 6.67 1.45 -4.01
C SER A 60 7.04 0.25 -4.87
N ARG A 61 6.30 -0.85 -4.69
CA ARG A 61 6.44 -2.04 -5.53
C ARG A 61 5.95 -1.83 -6.96
N PHE A 62 5.45 -0.65 -7.32
CA PHE A 62 4.96 -0.35 -8.67
C PHE A 62 6.02 -0.49 -9.78
N SER A 63 7.31 -0.43 -9.42
CA SER A 63 8.40 -0.74 -10.34
C SER A 63 8.38 -2.18 -10.84
N ASP A 64 7.85 -3.10 -10.03
CA ASP A 64 7.87 -4.54 -10.25
C ASP A 64 6.54 -5.08 -10.81
N LEU A 65 5.54 -4.21 -10.97
CA LEU A 65 4.24 -4.61 -11.53
C LEU A 65 4.29 -4.73 -13.06
N GLU A 66 3.79 -5.83 -13.55
CA GLU A 66 3.61 -6.12 -14.97
C GLU A 66 2.15 -5.94 -15.41
N ILE A 67 1.91 -5.93 -16.73
CA ILE A 67 0.55 -5.93 -17.26
C ILE A 67 -0.14 -7.24 -16.85
N GLY A 68 -1.34 -7.11 -16.26
CA GLY A 68 -2.09 -8.25 -15.72
C GLY A 68 -1.82 -8.54 -14.24
N SER A 69 -0.92 -7.79 -13.57
CA SER A 69 -0.76 -7.91 -12.12
C SER A 69 -2.04 -7.51 -11.40
N GLU A 70 -2.43 -8.30 -10.38
CA GLU A 70 -3.54 -7.95 -9.48
C GLU A 70 -3.06 -7.04 -8.36
N ILE A 71 -3.83 -5.98 -8.11
CA ILE A 71 -3.60 -5.01 -7.04
C ILE A 71 -4.86 -4.82 -6.19
N ASN A 72 -4.69 -4.50 -4.92
CA ASN A 72 -5.79 -4.08 -4.06
C ASN A 72 -6.22 -2.66 -4.43
N ILE A 73 -7.53 -2.42 -4.50
CA ILE A 73 -8.09 -1.11 -4.80
C ILE A 73 -9.11 -0.77 -3.74
N GLU A 74 -9.00 0.43 -3.18
CA GLU A 74 -9.92 0.92 -2.15
C GLU A 74 -10.20 2.41 -2.36
N ARG A 75 -11.47 2.80 -2.22
CA ARG A 75 -11.90 4.20 -2.26
C ARG A 75 -11.55 4.90 -0.95
N SER A 76 -11.40 6.21 -1.02
CA SER A 76 -11.22 7.05 0.17
C SER A 76 -12.39 6.90 1.13
N LEU A 77 -12.08 6.78 2.44
CA LEU A 77 -13.06 6.75 3.53
C LEU A 77 -13.84 8.07 3.56
N LYS A 78 -15.16 8.00 3.71
CA LYS A 78 -16.00 9.18 3.95
C LYS A 78 -16.01 9.52 5.45
N ILE A 79 -16.18 10.78 5.78
CA ILE A 79 -16.25 11.24 7.20
C ILE A 79 -17.35 10.53 8.01
N SER A 80 -18.42 10.09 7.34
CA SER A 80 -19.55 9.37 7.97
C SER A 80 -19.31 7.87 8.13
N ASP A 81 -18.27 7.33 7.54
CA ASP A 81 -18.00 5.89 7.56
C ASP A 81 -17.32 5.48 8.88
N ARG A 82 -17.40 4.21 9.20
CA ARG A 82 -16.67 3.63 10.34
C ARG A 82 -15.20 3.46 9.99
N LEU A 83 -14.32 3.77 10.92
CA LEU A 83 -12.91 3.46 10.82
C LEU A 83 -12.70 2.02 11.32
N ASP A 84 -12.62 1.06 10.40
CA ASP A 84 -12.29 -0.32 10.70
C ASP A 84 -10.78 -0.53 10.48
N GLY A 85 -10.02 -0.75 11.56
CA GLY A 85 -8.56 -0.84 11.55
C GLY A 85 -7.90 0.43 12.09
N HIS A 86 -6.91 0.97 11.39
CA HIS A 86 -6.20 2.21 11.74
C HIS A 86 -6.27 3.24 10.60
N ILE A 87 -5.77 4.44 10.85
CA ILE A 87 -5.74 5.51 9.84
C ILE A 87 -4.70 5.15 8.76
N VAL A 88 -5.18 4.85 7.57
CA VAL A 88 -4.36 4.56 6.38
C VAL A 88 -4.53 5.72 5.41
N GLN A 89 -3.41 6.34 5.01
CA GLN A 89 -3.41 7.53 4.16
C GLN A 89 -3.16 7.20 2.67
N GLY A 90 -2.61 6.01 2.41
CA GLY A 90 -2.11 5.66 1.08
C GLY A 90 -0.72 6.26 0.81
N HIS A 91 0.03 6.55 1.85
CA HIS A 91 1.36 7.14 1.78
C HIS A 91 2.43 6.10 2.14
N VAL A 92 2.80 5.30 1.15
CA VAL A 92 3.80 4.24 1.28
C VAL A 92 5.14 4.80 1.77
N ASP A 93 5.64 4.23 2.85
CA ASP A 93 6.90 4.62 3.49
C ASP A 93 8.07 3.75 3.04
N ASP A 94 7.82 2.45 2.85
CA ASP A 94 8.86 1.45 2.57
C ASP A 94 8.30 0.31 1.70
N VAL A 95 9.20 -0.53 1.26
CA VAL A 95 8.90 -1.80 0.58
C VAL A 95 9.50 -2.93 1.40
N ALA A 96 8.67 -3.91 1.78
CA ALA A 96 9.14 -5.12 2.43
C ALA A 96 9.18 -6.29 1.46
N VAL A 97 10.02 -7.28 1.77
CA VAL A 97 10.11 -8.55 1.04
C VAL A 97 9.45 -9.65 1.86
N CYS A 98 8.55 -10.41 1.27
CA CYS A 98 7.97 -11.60 1.89
C CYS A 98 9.06 -12.69 2.04
N LYS A 99 9.38 -13.05 3.27
CA LYS A 99 10.42 -14.07 3.57
C LYS A 99 9.83 -15.45 3.71
N GLU A 100 8.60 -15.53 4.20
CA GLU A 100 7.94 -16.79 4.47
C GLU A 100 6.43 -16.68 4.38
N VAL A 101 5.78 -17.72 3.92
CA VAL A 101 4.33 -17.91 3.93
C VAL A 101 4.04 -19.30 4.47
N ILE A 102 3.29 -19.39 5.57
CA ILE A 102 2.87 -20.65 6.18
C ILE A 102 1.35 -20.74 6.15
N ASP A 103 0.83 -21.79 5.52
CA ASP A 103 -0.59 -22.13 5.59
C ASP A 103 -0.85 -23.01 6.81
N ASN A 104 -1.62 -22.50 7.77
CA ASN A 104 -2.00 -23.23 8.99
C ASN A 104 -3.40 -23.87 8.88
N GLY A 105 -3.97 -23.94 7.67
CA GLY A 105 -5.31 -24.48 7.41
C GLY A 105 -6.47 -23.54 7.73
N ASN A 106 -6.36 -22.74 8.79
CA ASN A 106 -7.39 -21.76 9.20
C ASN A 106 -6.96 -20.31 9.01
N ASN A 107 -5.68 -20.05 8.79
CA ASN A 107 -5.09 -18.76 8.50
C ASN A 107 -3.75 -18.93 7.78
N TRP A 108 -3.24 -17.84 7.23
CA TRP A 108 -1.89 -17.79 6.64
C TRP A 108 -1.03 -16.85 7.46
N LEU A 109 0.16 -17.33 7.82
CA LEU A 109 1.18 -16.48 8.44
C LEU A 109 2.15 -15.99 7.38
N PHE A 110 2.37 -14.68 7.34
CA PHE A 110 3.34 -14.04 6.47
C PHE A 110 4.40 -13.38 7.31
N THR A 111 5.67 -13.65 7.01
CA THR A 111 6.81 -12.92 7.59
C THR A 111 7.42 -12.02 6.54
N PHE A 112 7.60 -10.76 6.89
CA PHE A 112 8.16 -9.73 6.02
C PHE A 112 9.46 -9.17 6.58
N GLU A 113 10.37 -8.79 5.68
CA GLU A 113 11.61 -8.10 5.97
C GLU A 113 11.61 -6.73 5.29
N THR A 114 11.86 -5.67 6.06
CA THR A 114 12.08 -4.32 5.54
C THR A 114 13.57 -4.06 5.36
N ASN A 115 13.93 -3.04 4.56
CA ASN A 115 15.34 -2.63 4.42
C ASN A 115 15.86 -1.87 5.65
N ASN A 116 14.96 -1.35 6.47
CA ASN A 116 15.29 -0.49 7.61
C ASN A 116 14.78 -1.09 8.91
N TYR A 117 15.36 -0.64 10.02
CA TYR A 117 14.87 -0.98 11.35
C TYR A 117 13.43 -0.49 11.56
N LEU A 118 12.59 -1.33 12.17
CA LEU A 118 11.15 -1.12 12.35
C LEU A 118 10.81 -0.17 13.51
N LYS A 119 11.35 1.04 13.48
CA LYS A 119 11.17 2.02 14.58
C LYS A 119 9.73 2.50 14.82
N TYR A 120 8.84 2.32 13.83
CA TYR A 120 7.43 2.71 13.92
C TYR A 120 6.50 1.53 14.19
N VAL A 121 7.02 0.31 14.26
CA VAL A 121 6.25 -0.91 14.45
C VAL A 121 6.45 -1.41 15.86
N VAL A 122 5.35 -1.67 16.55
CA VAL A 122 5.36 -2.24 17.89
C VAL A 122 4.63 -3.58 17.90
N GLU A 123 5.03 -4.47 18.79
CA GLU A 123 4.36 -5.76 18.97
C GLU A 123 2.85 -5.55 19.20
N LYS A 124 2.00 -6.25 18.42
CA LYS A 124 0.54 -6.09 18.37
C LYS A 124 0.06 -4.71 17.91
N GLY A 125 0.92 -3.91 17.30
CA GLY A 125 0.55 -2.64 16.66
C GLY A 125 -0.03 -2.85 15.27
N SER A 126 -0.48 -1.76 14.65
CA SER A 126 -1.03 -1.74 13.31
C SER A 126 0.05 -1.47 12.26
N ILE A 127 -0.10 -2.11 11.11
CA ILE A 127 0.70 -1.88 9.92
C ILE A 127 -0.17 -2.02 8.67
N THR A 128 0.12 -1.27 7.63
CA THR A 128 -0.56 -1.40 6.35
C THR A 128 0.34 -2.13 5.35
N ILE A 129 -0.17 -3.20 4.74
CA ILE A 129 0.53 -3.97 3.71
C ILE A 129 -0.32 -4.00 2.44
N ASN A 130 0.18 -3.44 1.32
CA ASN A 130 -0.58 -3.29 0.08
C ASN A 130 -1.98 -2.69 0.30
N GLY A 131 -2.11 -1.70 1.20
CA GLY A 131 -3.36 -1.04 1.54
C GLY A 131 -4.24 -1.78 2.56
N VAL A 132 -3.85 -2.97 3.02
CA VAL A 132 -4.61 -3.75 4.00
C VAL A 132 -4.11 -3.44 5.41
N SER A 133 -5.01 -2.99 6.30
CA SER A 133 -4.73 -2.77 7.72
C SER A 133 -4.61 -4.10 8.46
N LEU A 134 -3.50 -4.35 9.13
CA LEU A 134 -3.18 -5.62 9.78
C LEU A 134 -2.55 -5.39 11.14
N THR A 135 -2.62 -6.41 12.01
CA THR A 135 -1.91 -6.45 13.28
C THR A 135 -0.61 -7.22 13.10
N CYS A 136 0.52 -6.62 13.48
CA CYS A 136 1.82 -7.27 13.44
C CYS A 136 2.17 -7.95 14.76
N PHE A 137 2.99 -8.98 14.68
CA PHE A 137 3.56 -9.72 15.82
C PHE A 137 4.95 -10.26 15.44
N ASP A 138 5.66 -10.84 16.40
CA ASP A 138 7.04 -11.31 16.23
C ASP A 138 7.93 -10.22 15.64
N VAL A 139 7.76 -8.99 16.14
CA VAL A 139 8.49 -7.80 15.68
C VAL A 139 9.92 -7.86 16.22
N LYS A 140 10.90 -8.01 15.33
CA LYS A 140 12.30 -8.08 15.70
C LYS A 140 13.20 -7.48 14.61
N ASP A 141 14.05 -6.54 14.99
CA ASP A 141 14.99 -5.84 14.08
C ASP A 141 14.27 -5.24 12.86
N ASN A 142 14.36 -5.88 11.70
CA ASN A 142 13.71 -5.51 10.46
C ASN A 142 12.69 -6.55 9.98
N LEU A 143 12.33 -7.52 10.85
CA LEU A 143 11.37 -8.57 10.58
C LEU A 143 10.08 -8.36 11.38
N PHE A 144 8.96 -8.68 10.78
CA PHE A 144 7.67 -8.76 11.46
C PHE A 144 6.77 -9.78 10.76
N SER A 145 5.77 -10.27 11.48
CA SER A 145 4.80 -11.22 10.96
C SER A 145 3.37 -10.67 11.06
N VAL A 146 2.51 -11.17 10.18
CA VAL A 146 1.07 -10.92 10.22
C VAL A 146 0.30 -12.22 9.99
N ALA A 147 -0.89 -12.32 10.59
CA ALA A 147 -1.80 -13.43 10.36
C ALA A 147 -2.97 -12.99 9.47
N ILE A 148 -3.20 -13.69 8.38
CA ILE A 148 -4.24 -13.38 7.40
C ILE A 148 -5.37 -14.38 7.54
N ILE A 149 -6.58 -13.88 7.87
CA ILE A 149 -7.80 -14.69 7.97
C ILE A 149 -8.35 -15.03 6.59
N PRO A 150 -9.16 -16.10 6.43
CA PRO A 150 -9.68 -16.54 5.13
C PRO A 150 -10.39 -15.45 4.34
N HIS A 151 -11.14 -14.59 5.01
CA HIS A 151 -11.82 -13.46 4.36
C HIS A 151 -10.81 -12.52 3.68
N THR A 152 -9.81 -12.05 4.41
CA THR A 152 -8.77 -11.13 3.87
C THR A 152 -7.97 -11.80 2.77
N TYR A 153 -7.57 -13.07 2.96
CA TYR A 153 -6.84 -13.84 1.96
C TYR A 153 -7.61 -13.93 0.63
N SER A 154 -8.91 -14.23 0.67
CA SER A 154 -9.74 -14.37 -0.54
C SER A 154 -10.08 -13.05 -1.22
N LYS A 155 -10.13 -11.95 -0.48
CA LYS A 155 -10.59 -10.62 -0.97
C LYS A 155 -9.46 -9.68 -1.35
N THR A 156 -8.22 -10.04 -1.06
CA THR A 156 -7.05 -9.19 -1.35
C THR A 156 -6.01 -9.95 -2.16
N ASN A 157 -4.98 -9.25 -2.61
CA ASN A 157 -3.86 -9.87 -3.33
C ASN A 157 -2.92 -10.67 -2.43
N PHE A 158 -3.21 -10.82 -1.12
CA PHE A 158 -2.44 -11.71 -0.24
C PHE A 158 -2.38 -13.15 -0.75
N ARG A 159 -3.44 -13.63 -1.42
CA ARG A 159 -3.46 -14.97 -2.07
C ARG A 159 -2.37 -15.17 -3.13
N ASN A 160 -1.86 -14.07 -3.70
CA ASN A 160 -0.85 -14.10 -4.75
C ASN A 160 0.56 -13.77 -4.25
N ILE A 161 0.71 -13.40 -2.96
CA ILE A 161 2.02 -13.05 -2.41
C ILE A 161 2.81 -14.34 -2.15
N LEU A 162 3.96 -14.43 -2.81
CA LEU A 162 4.89 -15.55 -2.68
C LEU A 162 6.19 -15.08 -2.00
N LYS A 163 6.97 -16.04 -1.51
CA LYS A 163 8.30 -15.79 -0.98
C LYS A 163 9.15 -15.00 -1.99
N ASN A 164 9.89 -14.03 -1.51
CA ASN A 164 10.73 -13.07 -2.23
C ASN A 164 9.98 -11.99 -3.02
N GLN A 165 8.65 -11.96 -2.96
CA GLN A 165 7.90 -10.85 -3.56
C GLN A 165 7.88 -9.64 -2.64
N LYS A 166 7.85 -8.47 -3.27
CA LYS A 166 7.79 -7.18 -2.60
C LYS A 166 6.35 -6.75 -2.35
N VAL A 167 6.15 -6.06 -1.22
CA VAL A 167 4.88 -5.44 -0.81
C VAL A 167 5.11 -4.00 -0.37
N ASN A 168 4.12 -3.15 -0.56
CA ASN A 168 4.12 -1.78 -0.05
C ASN A 168 3.83 -1.77 1.44
N ILE A 169 4.57 -0.97 2.19
CA ILE A 169 4.38 -0.77 3.63
C ILE A 169 4.06 0.69 3.90
N GLU A 170 2.99 0.93 4.66
CA GLU A 170 2.71 2.20 5.30
C GLU A 170 2.67 1.98 6.81
N TYR A 171 3.50 2.72 7.54
CA TYR A 171 3.52 2.68 9.00
C TYR A 171 2.37 3.50 9.59
N ASP A 172 1.90 3.12 10.77
CA ASP A 172 0.90 3.89 11.47
C ASP A 172 1.38 5.34 11.68
N ILE A 173 0.55 6.29 11.25
CA ILE A 173 0.85 7.71 11.29
C ILE A 173 1.13 8.20 12.73
N LEU A 174 0.51 7.56 13.74
CA LEU A 174 0.73 7.89 15.14
C LEU A 174 2.18 7.66 15.55
N GLY A 175 2.80 6.55 15.11
CA GLY A 175 4.20 6.25 15.37
C GLY A 175 5.14 7.31 14.75
N LYS A 176 4.83 7.78 13.55
CA LYS A 176 5.62 8.83 12.87
C LYS A 176 5.57 10.17 13.62
N TYR A 177 4.38 10.57 14.09
CA TYR A 177 4.24 11.80 14.87
C TYR A 177 4.92 11.71 16.23
N LEU A 178 4.79 10.60 16.95
CA LEU A 178 5.44 10.39 18.25
C LEU A 178 6.98 10.48 18.12
N GLU A 179 7.56 9.84 17.10
CA GLU A 179 9.00 9.96 16.86
C GLU A 179 9.42 11.40 16.57
N ARG A 180 8.65 12.12 15.75
CA ARG A 180 8.97 13.52 15.42
C ARG A 180 8.95 14.43 16.65
N LEU A 181 7.99 14.22 17.54
CA LEU A 181 7.87 14.99 18.78
C LEU A 181 9.01 14.70 19.74
N ASN A 182 9.40 13.44 19.89
CA ASN A 182 10.51 13.04 20.76
C ASN A 182 11.87 13.62 20.31
N LYS A 183 12.12 13.67 19.00
CA LYS A 183 13.36 14.27 18.45
C LYS A 183 13.50 15.77 18.70
N ASN A 184 12.42 16.47 18.96
CA ASN A 184 12.46 17.90 19.25
C ASN A 184 12.65 18.20 20.75
N GLN A 185 12.72 17.17 21.61
CA GLN A 185 12.94 17.29 23.06
C GLN A 185 14.38 16.96 23.49
N THR A 186 15.21 16.52 22.54
CA THR A 186 16.64 16.27 22.70
C THR A 186 17.45 17.30 21.95
#